data_a9524c0c72c8b7c03a616248b12bdbf1
#
_entry.id   a9524c0c72c8b7c03a616248b12bdbf1
#
_cell.length_a   1.000
_cell.length_b   1.000
_cell.length_c   1.000
_cell.angle_alpha   90.00
_cell.angle_beta   90.00
_cell.angle_gamma   90.00
#
_symmetry.space_group_name_H-M   'P 1'
#
loop_
_entity.id
_entity.type
_entity.pdbx_description
1 polymer ?
#
loop_
_entity_poly.entity_id
_entity_poly.type
_entity_poly.pdbx_seq_one_letter_code
_entity_poly.pdbx_strand_id
1 'polypeptide(L)'
;MTSVQIKYSANFVRQFKKLSPQLQKQAIKAEKLFKKDPFSSKLKTHKLTGKLNGLWAFAINYKDRVIFEFIEKGGVLFHKIGSHDIYKV
;
A
#
# COMPACT_ATOMS: atom_id res chain seq x y z
N MET A 1 20.96 -0.19 -8.95
CA MET A 1 19.89 -0.63 -8.08
C MET A 1 18.52 -0.27 -8.58
N THR A 2 17.71 -1.26 -8.68
CA THR A 2 16.36 -1.05 -9.19
C THR A 2 15.41 -0.76 -8.04
N SER A 3 14.58 0.25 -8.20
CA SER A 3 13.50 0.46 -7.26
C SER A 3 12.35 -0.48 -7.61
N VAL A 4 11.46 -0.68 -6.65
CA VAL A 4 10.28 -1.51 -6.83
C VAL A 4 9.38 -0.89 -7.88
N GLN A 5 8.89 -1.71 -8.81
CA GLN A 5 7.92 -1.26 -9.80
C GLN A 5 6.52 -1.43 -9.24
N ILE A 6 5.75 -0.35 -9.21
CA ILE A 6 4.44 -0.35 -8.60
C ILE A 6 3.36 -0.21 -9.66
N LYS A 7 2.39 -1.11 -9.62
CA LYS A 7 1.18 -1.02 -10.40
C LYS A 7 0.02 -0.74 -9.46
N TYR A 8 -1.05 -0.16 -10.00
CA TYR A 8 -2.20 0.25 -9.20
C TYR A 8 -3.46 -0.37 -9.77
N SER A 9 -4.26 -1.00 -8.90
CA SER A 9 -5.57 -1.50 -9.32
C SER A 9 -6.51 -0.34 -9.59
N ALA A 10 -7.56 -0.59 -10.36
CA ALA A 10 -8.60 0.43 -10.57
C ALA A 10 -9.23 0.85 -9.26
N ASN A 11 -9.39 -0.10 -8.35
CA ASN A 11 -9.96 0.16 -7.04
C ASN A 11 -9.07 1.12 -6.23
N PHE A 12 -7.76 0.87 -6.25
CA PHE A 12 -6.80 1.73 -5.57
C PHE A 12 -6.87 3.15 -6.12
N VAL A 13 -6.86 3.31 -7.43
CA VAL A 13 -6.90 4.63 -8.06
C VAL A 13 -8.15 5.38 -7.64
N ARG A 14 -9.28 4.69 -7.65
CA ARG A 14 -10.56 5.29 -7.27
C ARG A 14 -10.54 5.76 -5.81
N GLN A 15 -10.02 4.92 -4.93
CA GLN A 15 -9.94 5.24 -3.51
C GLN A 15 -8.96 6.39 -3.25
N PHE A 16 -7.81 6.38 -3.94
CA PHE A 16 -6.81 7.43 -3.78
C PHE A 16 -7.39 8.80 -4.16
N LYS A 17 -8.15 8.86 -5.25
CA LYS A 17 -8.74 10.13 -5.71
C LYS A 17 -9.72 10.72 -4.69
N LYS A 18 -10.31 9.88 -3.85
CA LYS A 18 -11.26 10.34 -2.83
C LYS A 18 -10.60 10.82 -1.55
N LEU A 19 -9.31 10.60 -1.40
CA LEU A 19 -8.58 11.04 -0.20
C LEU A 19 -8.44 12.55 -0.18
N SER A 20 -8.34 13.12 1.03
CA SER A 20 -8.05 14.54 1.16
C SER A 20 -6.68 14.84 0.55
N PRO A 21 -6.42 16.08 0.12
CA PRO A 21 -5.11 16.44 -0.41
C PRO A 21 -3.96 16.14 0.56
N GLN A 22 -4.20 16.36 1.85
CA GLN A 22 -3.19 16.09 2.87
C GLN A 22 -2.87 14.60 2.94
N LEU A 23 -3.90 13.76 2.91
CA LEU A 23 -3.71 12.32 2.97
C LEU A 23 -3.05 11.80 1.69
N GLN A 24 -3.40 12.38 0.55
CA GLN A 24 -2.73 12.02 -0.70
C GLN A 24 -1.23 12.30 -0.62
N LYS A 25 -0.84 13.43 -0.03
CA LYS A 25 0.58 13.76 0.16
C LYS A 25 1.27 12.75 1.06
N GLN A 26 0.60 12.33 2.12
CA GLN A 26 1.14 11.32 3.03
C GLN A 26 1.32 9.98 2.31
N ALA A 27 0.35 9.62 1.48
CA ALA A 27 0.43 8.39 0.71
C ALA A 27 1.59 8.41 -0.28
N ILE A 28 1.79 9.53 -0.95
CA ILE A 28 2.89 9.67 -1.91
C ILE A 28 4.23 9.57 -1.19
N LYS A 29 4.34 10.18 -0.02
CA LYS A 29 5.56 10.12 0.77
C LYS A 29 5.85 8.69 1.21
N ALA A 30 4.82 7.97 1.65
CA ALA A 30 4.97 6.57 2.05
C ALA A 30 5.37 5.70 0.86
N GLU A 31 4.81 5.97 -0.31
CA GLU A 31 5.16 5.23 -1.51
C GLU A 31 6.63 5.43 -1.89
N LYS A 32 7.14 6.63 -1.75
CA LYS A 32 8.55 6.89 -2.02
C LYS A 32 9.45 6.08 -1.11
N LEU A 33 9.09 6.03 0.16
CA LEU A 33 9.83 5.21 1.11
C LEU A 33 9.72 3.73 0.77
N PHE A 34 8.53 3.29 0.40
CA PHE A 34 8.28 1.91 0.00
C PHE A 34 9.16 1.50 -1.19
N LYS A 35 9.31 2.39 -2.16
CA LYS A 35 10.15 2.11 -3.33
C LYS A 35 11.60 1.89 -2.95
N LYS A 36 12.07 2.60 -1.93
CA LYS A 36 13.45 2.43 -1.45
C LYS A 36 13.60 1.18 -0.61
N ASP A 37 12.62 0.92 0.26
CA ASP A 37 12.69 -0.18 1.21
C ASP A 37 11.28 -0.57 1.64
N PRO A 38 10.68 -1.57 0.98
CA PRO A 38 9.33 -2.00 1.33
C PRO A 38 9.19 -2.45 2.78
N PHE A 39 10.28 -2.84 3.42
CA PHE A 39 10.25 -3.33 4.80
C PHE A 39 10.83 -2.34 5.79
N SER A 40 10.90 -1.06 5.41
CA SER A 40 11.30 -0.02 6.36
C SER A 40 10.43 -0.10 7.61
N SER A 41 11.05 0.04 8.78
CA SER A 41 10.31 -0.02 10.04
C SER A 41 9.21 1.03 10.13
N LYS A 42 9.37 2.16 9.44
CA LYS A 42 8.35 3.21 9.44
C LYS A 42 7.07 2.79 8.76
N LEU A 43 7.14 1.85 7.83
CA LEU A 43 5.96 1.39 7.08
C LEU A 43 5.20 0.28 7.79
N LYS A 44 5.83 -0.39 8.74
CA LYS A 44 5.22 -1.50 9.48
C LYS A 44 4.64 -2.56 8.56
N THR A 45 5.33 -2.83 7.48
CA THR A 45 4.90 -3.79 6.46
C THR A 45 4.74 -5.18 7.07
N HIS A 46 3.60 -5.82 6.80
CA HIS A 46 3.34 -7.14 7.35
C HIS A 46 2.39 -7.93 6.47
N LYS A 47 2.46 -9.26 6.59
CA LYS A 47 1.57 -10.16 5.88
C LYS A 47 0.19 -10.13 6.50
N LEU A 48 -0.82 -10.29 5.65
CA LEU A 48 -2.19 -10.45 6.11
C LEU A 48 -2.54 -11.94 6.15
N THR A 49 -3.54 -12.28 6.95
CA THR A 49 -3.94 -13.66 7.17
C THR A 49 -5.42 -13.85 6.88
N GLY A 50 -5.90 -15.09 7.03
CA GLY A 50 -7.31 -15.41 6.80
C GLY A 50 -7.70 -15.22 5.36
N LYS A 51 -8.80 -14.54 5.14
CA LYS A 51 -9.33 -14.31 3.79
C LYS A 51 -8.42 -13.42 2.94
N LEU A 52 -7.52 -12.69 3.59
CA LEU A 52 -6.57 -11.82 2.89
C LEU A 52 -5.20 -12.45 2.76
N ASN A 53 -5.10 -13.74 2.98
CA ASN A 53 -3.85 -14.48 2.86
C ASN A 53 -3.27 -14.28 1.45
N GLY A 54 -1.96 -14.02 1.39
CA GLY A 54 -1.28 -13.71 0.14
C GLY A 54 -1.11 -12.23 -0.11
N LEU A 55 -1.78 -11.40 0.67
CA LEU A 55 -1.66 -9.96 0.59
C LEU A 55 -0.86 -9.43 1.76
N TRP A 56 -0.43 -8.19 1.63
CA TRP A 56 0.38 -7.48 2.61
C TRP A 56 -0.21 -6.10 2.85
N ALA A 57 0.22 -5.45 3.92
CA ALA A 57 -0.19 -4.08 4.19
C ALA A 57 0.98 -3.27 4.69
N PHE A 58 0.99 -1.95 4.38
CA PHE A 58 1.91 -1.03 5.01
C PHE A 58 1.18 0.22 5.46
N ALA A 59 1.78 0.92 6.42
CA ALA A 59 1.18 2.10 7.03
C ALA A 59 1.54 3.37 6.27
N ILE A 60 0.54 4.20 5.97
CA ILE A 60 0.77 5.56 5.48
C ILE A 60 0.95 6.50 6.66
N ASN A 61 0.11 6.30 7.66
CA ASN A 61 0.15 7.05 8.91
C ASN A 61 -0.43 6.15 10.00
N TYR A 62 -0.75 6.71 11.15
CA TYR A 62 -1.28 5.95 12.27
C TYR A 62 -2.54 5.15 11.89
N LYS A 63 -3.37 5.72 11.04
CA LYS A 63 -4.72 5.21 10.79
C LYS A 63 -4.87 4.53 9.43
N ASP A 64 -4.20 5.03 8.42
CA ASP A 64 -4.44 4.61 7.04
C ASP A 64 -3.39 3.64 6.54
N ARG A 65 -3.81 2.72 5.67
CA ARG A 65 -2.98 1.62 5.19
C ARG A 65 -3.14 1.43 3.69
N VAL A 66 -2.15 0.78 3.08
CA VAL A 66 -2.25 0.28 1.72
C VAL A 66 -2.18 -1.23 1.76
N ILE A 67 -3.09 -1.90 1.08
CA ILE A 67 -3.03 -3.34 0.89
C ILE A 67 -2.41 -3.59 -0.47
N PHE A 68 -1.42 -4.47 -0.52
CA PHE A 68 -0.69 -4.73 -1.74
C PHE A 68 -0.27 -6.19 -1.84
N GLU A 69 0.22 -6.53 -3.01
CA GLU A 69 0.66 -7.89 -3.33
C GLU A 69 2.01 -7.81 -4.02
N PHE A 70 2.94 -8.68 -3.65
CA PHE A 70 4.17 -8.84 -4.41
C PHE A 70 3.85 -9.68 -5.64
N ILE A 71 4.20 -9.16 -6.81
CA ILE A 71 3.99 -9.86 -8.08
C ILE A 71 5.33 -10.19 -8.71
N GLU A 72 5.32 -10.82 -9.87
CA GLU A 72 6.53 -11.32 -10.49
C GLU A 72 7.54 -10.23 -10.79
N LYS A 73 8.81 -10.62 -10.83
CA LYS A 73 9.94 -9.79 -11.27
C LYS A 73 10.13 -8.53 -10.41
N GLY A 74 9.90 -8.66 -9.13
CA GLY A 74 10.12 -7.54 -8.22
C GLY A 74 9.05 -6.47 -8.26
N GLY A 75 7.94 -6.73 -8.93
CA GLY A 75 6.83 -5.78 -8.98
C GLY A 75 5.92 -5.89 -7.78
N VAL A 76 5.08 -4.88 -7.64
CA VAL A 76 4.09 -4.81 -6.57
C VAL A 76 2.80 -4.24 -7.14
N LEU A 77 1.67 -4.80 -6.71
CA LEU A 77 0.36 -4.29 -7.09
C LEU A 77 -0.31 -3.72 -5.85
N PHE A 78 -0.62 -2.42 -5.88
CA PHE A 78 -1.38 -1.77 -4.82
C PHE A 78 -2.87 -2.03 -5.08
N HIS A 79 -3.52 -2.72 -4.16
CA HIS A 79 -4.92 -3.12 -4.31
C HIS A 79 -5.90 -2.12 -3.75
N LYS A 80 -5.64 -1.62 -2.54
CA LYS A 80 -6.58 -0.76 -1.81
C LYS A 80 -5.81 0.22 -0.94
N ILE A 81 -6.43 1.37 -0.68
CA ILE A 81 -5.90 2.38 0.22
C ILE A 81 -7.04 2.96 1.04
N GLY A 82 -6.84 3.11 2.34
CA GLY A 82 -7.85 3.66 3.22
C GLY A 82 -7.63 3.23 4.66
N SER A 83 -8.64 3.43 5.48
CA SER A 83 -8.60 3.03 6.88
C SER A 83 -9.02 1.57 7.03
N HIS A 84 -9.52 1.18 8.19
CA HIS A 84 -9.87 -0.22 8.47
C HIS A 84 -10.84 -0.84 7.47
N ASP A 85 -11.62 -0.03 6.78
CA ASP A 85 -12.60 -0.54 5.83
C ASP A 85 -11.97 -1.38 4.73
N ILE A 86 -10.71 -1.10 4.39
CA ILE A 86 -10.04 -1.81 3.31
C ILE A 86 -9.79 -3.27 3.62
N TYR A 87 -9.84 -3.66 4.89
CA TYR A 87 -9.65 -5.06 5.28
C TYR A 87 -10.91 -5.93 5.13
N LYS A 88 -12.03 -5.32 4.86
CA LYS A 88 -13.27 -6.06 4.65
C LYS A 88 -13.24 -6.77 3.31
N VAL A 89 -13.73 -7.98 3.29
CA VAL A 89 -13.81 -8.80 2.08
C VAL A 89 -15.24 -9.11 1.74
#